data_e04a7e36b980a0f83584630f74a58a9a
#
_entry.id   e04a7e36b980a0f83584630f74a58a9a
#
_cell.length_a   1.000
_cell.length_b   1.000
_cell.length_c   1.000
_cell.angle_alpha   90.00
_cell.angle_beta   90.00
_cell.angle_gamma   90.00
#
_symmetry.space_group_name_H-M   'P 1'
#
loop_
_entity.id
_entity.type
_entity.pdbx_description
1 polymer ?
#
loop_
_entity_poly.entity_id
_entity_poly.type
_entity_poly.pdbx_seq_one_letter_code
_entity_poly.pdbx_strand_id
1 'polypeptide(L)'
;MFKVFKICVFLLLFGCLLSPAFADDQRQGTEHDGPMEHYGVHLDEVVVSTPMQDTIASSATPVIVLHDDNLRMKAEGTIGETIQNELGVNGQSFGPGVGLPVIRGQDGPRVRVLSNGLGANDASQNSPDHASITAPLNAERIEILKGPATLLYGSGAIGGVVNVIDNRIPEKIPETEFSLEQKYNTATQSRQTALKFEGGKSKFAYHLDGYFQRNYDINIGGNAVDATRADVSQNGITVDANTDGFVNNTEADNLNVTAGGSYVGDSFFFGVSGNIVDMEYQIPTRGEDGGEETTIEMEQKRLDFKGGLDNLDGFFKKVNTKFSLTDYQHTEGTEALFSNQAFEGRVDGRHKPILGMDGVMGFQMVSTYFAAQELGDDSYINPKTRTNSYAAFIQESFNLGTNHVGQFGLRIEHDTYDSDLRVNPDQSFTPVSLSVSDLWTIDEKKSINIAITRSQRAPINTELYFTGDHEATATYQ
;
A
#
# COMPACT_ATOMS: atom_id res chain seq x y z
N MET A 1 -21.73 14.31 17.50
CA MET A 1 -21.15 14.19 18.84
C MET A 1 -19.99 13.19 18.88
N PHE A 2 -20.08 12.05 18.24
CA PHE A 2 -18.98 11.06 18.11
C PHE A 2 -17.76 11.59 17.33
N LYS A 3 -17.95 12.33 16.22
CA LYS A 3 -16.84 12.92 15.42
C LYS A 3 -15.97 13.91 16.22
N VAL A 4 -16.56 14.70 17.11
CA VAL A 4 -15.80 15.64 17.99
C VAL A 4 -15.01 14.88 19.06
N PHE A 5 -15.52 13.76 19.53
CA PHE A 5 -14.84 12.93 20.53
C PHE A 5 -13.59 12.25 19.95
N LYS A 6 -13.63 11.75 18.70
CA LYS A 6 -12.46 11.15 18.00
C LYS A 6 -11.33 12.18 17.83
N ILE A 7 -11.64 13.42 17.46
CA ILE A 7 -10.66 14.51 17.35
C ILE A 7 -10.06 14.90 18.72
N CYS A 8 -10.88 14.94 19.77
CA CYS A 8 -10.40 15.22 21.14
C CYS A 8 -9.47 14.12 21.69
N VAL A 9 -9.69 12.85 21.34
CA VAL A 9 -8.81 11.75 21.72
C VAL A 9 -7.45 11.86 21.02
N PHE A 10 -7.44 12.26 19.73
CA PHE A 10 -6.21 12.54 18.99
C PHE A 10 -5.39 13.66 19.64
N LEU A 11 -6.03 14.76 20.02
CA LEU A 11 -5.37 15.90 20.70
C LEU A 11 -4.94 15.58 22.13
N LEU A 12 -5.67 14.73 22.86
CA LEU A 12 -5.34 14.34 24.24
C LEU A 12 -4.18 13.36 24.33
N LEU A 13 -4.04 12.43 23.39
CA LEU A 13 -2.89 11.51 23.32
C LEU A 13 -1.57 12.25 23.06
N PHE A 14 -1.61 13.33 22.26
CA PHE A 14 -0.46 14.20 22.02
C PHE A 14 -0.20 15.21 23.13
N GLY A 15 -1.23 15.68 23.83
CA GLY A 15 -1.12 16.69 24.90
C GLY A 15 -0.44 16.19 26.18
N CYS A 16 -0.43 14.90 26.44
CA CYS A 16 0.18 14.31 27.65
C CYS A 16 1.70 14.08 27.56
N LEU A 17 2.32 14.26 26.38
CA LEU A 17 3.76 14.01 26.17
C LEU A 17 4.61 15.29 26.13
N LEU A 18 4.02 16.48 26.25
CA LEU A 18 4.75 17.74 26.23
C LEU A 18 5.10 18.22 27.64
N SER A 19 6.18 17.68 28.21
CA SER A 19 6.95 18.38 29.24
C SER A 19 8.07 19.15 28.53
N PRO A 20 8.20 20.47 28.69
CA PRO A 20 9.19 21.24 27.96
C PRO A 20 10.59 21.01 28.54
N ALA A 21 11.46 20.34 27.78
CA ALA A 21 12.88 20.44 27.95
C ALA A 21 13.38 21.52 26.98
N PHE A 22 13.42 22.78 27.41
CA PHE A 22 14.13 23.83 26.69
C PHE A 22 15.62 23.60 26.84
N ALA A 23 16.28 23.18 25.78
CA ALA A 23 17.70 23.30 25.61
C ALA A 23 17.99 24.43 24.63
N ASP A 24 18.64 25.47 25.14
CA ASP A 24 19.10 26.63 24.39
C ASP A 24 20.29 26.20 23.51
N ASP A 25 20.12 26.16 22.19
CA ASP A 25 21.23 25.95 21.28
C ASP A 25 21.22 27.04 20.17
N GLN A 26 22.27 27.86 20.22
CA GLN A 26 22.52 28.93 19.27
C GLN A 26 22.94 28.33 17.92
N ARG A 27 22.05 28.24 16.95
CA ARG A 27 22.41 27.94 15.57
C ARG A 27 22.98 29.19 14.88
N GLN A 28 24.26 29.14 14.57
CA GLN A 28 24.86 30.01 13.58
C GLN A 28 24.27 29.67 12.20
N GLY A 29 23.63 30.64 11.57
CA GLY A 29 23.11 30.52 10.21
C GLY A 29 24.27 30.36 9.21
N THR A 30 24.25 29.31 8.45
CA THR A 30 24.95 29.19 7.17
C THR A 30 23.91 29.39 6.08
N GLU A 31 24.02 30.53 5.37
CA GLU A 31 23.34 30.77 4.09
C GLU A 31 23.78 29.69 3.10
N HIS A 32 22.87 28.83 2.71
CA HIS A 32 23.02 27.95 1.55
C HIS A 32 22.41 28.62 0.31
N ASP A 33 23.21 29.45 -0.36
CA ASP A 33 23.02 29.79 -1.77
C ASP A 33 23.58 28.63 -2.62
N GLY A 34 22.82 27.57 -2.80
CA GLY A 34 23.10 26.50 -3.78
C GLY A 34 22.13 26.60 -4.94
N PRO A 35 22.59 26.36 -6.19
CA PRO A 35 21.69 26.29 -7.34
C PRO A 35 20.69 25.16 -7.13
N MET A 36 19.42 25.36 -7.59
CA MET A 36 18.42 24.31 -7.59
C MET A 36 19.00 23.03 -8.21
N GLU A 37 19.26 22.03 -7.40
CA GLU A 37 19.64 20.72 -7.88
C GLU A 37 18.49 20.17 -8.70
N HIS A 38 18.79 19.83 -9.95
CA HIS A 38 17.87 19.09 -10.80
C HIS A 38 17.51 17.79 -10.07
N TYR A 39 16.21 17.49 -10.01
CA TYR A 39 15.69 16.21 -9.54
C TYR A 39 16.28 15.06 -10.36
N GLY A 40 17.46 14.62 -10.01
CA GLY A 40 18.13 13.46 -10.56
C GLY A 40 17.70 12.22 -9.79
N VAL A 41 17.45 11.13 -10.47
CA VAL A 41 17.34 9.83 -9.83
C VAL A 41 18.65 9.57 -9.09
N HIS A 42 18.59 9.48 -7.75
CA HIS A 42 19.76 9.11 -6.95
C HIS A 42 20.06 7.62 -7.16
N LEU A 43 21.01 7.33 -8.03
CA LEU A 43 21.37 5.97 -8.44
C LEU A 43 21.99 5.14 -7.29
N ASP A 44 22.47 5.79 -6.23
CA ASP A 44 23.08 5.15 -5.07
C ASP A 44 22.07 4.79 -3.97
N GLU A 45 20.78 5.08 -4.19
CA GLU A 45 19.75 4.79 -3.20
C GLU A 45 19.47 3.29 -3.09
N VAL A 46 19.45 2.79 -1.84
CA VAL A 46 19.18 1.38 -1.55
C VAL A 46 17.70 1.10 -1.61
N VAL A 47 17.29 0.14 -2.43
CA VAL A 47 15.90 -0.33 -2.52
C VAL A 47 15.66 -1.35 -1.42
N VAL A 48 14.84 -1.00 -0.42
CA VAL A 48 14.57 -1.86 0.74
C VAL A 48 13.71 -3.06 0.36
N SER A 49 12.83 -2.90 -0.63
CA SER A 49 11.94 -3.98 -1.10
C SER A 49 12.66 -5.02 -1.93
N THR A 50 13.85 -4.74 -2.48
CA THR A 50 14.64 -5.80 -3.08
C THR A 50 15.36 -6.57 -1.99
N PRO A 51 15.30 -7.89 -2.00
CA PRO A 51 15.91 -8.70 -0.94
C PRO A 51 17.43 -8.55 -0.85
N MET A 52 18.03 -8.14 -1.95
CA MET A 52 19.47 -7.86 -2.03
C MET A 52 19.83 -6.50 -1.44
N GLN A 53 18.83 -5.63 -1.18
CA GLN A 53 19.05 -4.23 -0.83
C GLN A 53 20.02 -3.55 -1.82
N ASP A 54 19.84 -3.86 -3.11
CA ASP A 54 20.65 -3.29 -4.17
C ASP A 54 20.36 -1.81 -4.31
N THR A 55 21.34 -1.04 -4.76
CA THR A 55 21.08 0.33 -5.21
C THR A 55 20.27 0.33 -6.49
N ILE A 56 19.56 1.41 -6.80
CA ILE A 56 18.81 1.55 -8.06
C ILE A 56 19.75 1.30 -9.25
N ALA A 57 21.00 1.76 -9.17
CA ALA A 57 22.00 1.57 -10.22
C ALA A 57 22.44 0.12 -10.44
N SER A 58 22.46 -0.68 -9.38
CA SER A 58 22.90 -2.09 -9.42
C SER A 58 21.76 -3.08 -9.54
N SER A 59 20.51 -2.61 -9.43
CA SER A 59 19.34 -3.47 -9.53
C SER A 59 19.03 -3.84 -10.98
N ALA A 60 19.02 -5.13 -11.29
CA ALA A 60 18.51 -5.64 -12.56
C ALA A 60 16.97 -5.57 -12.65
N THR A 61 16.33 -4.86 -11.75
CA THR A 61 14.88 -4.70 -11.66
C THR A 61 14.49 -3.24 -11.80
N PRO A 62 13.53 -2.88 -12.69
CA PRO A 62 13.02 -1.52 -12.76
C PRO A 62 12.30 -1.14 -11.48
N VAL A 63 12.87 -0.24 -10.69
CA VAL A 63 12.31 0.28 -9.44
C VAL A 63 12.22 1.79 -9.52
N ILE A 64 11.12 2.35 -9.03
CA ILE A 64 10.97 3.78 -8.77
C ILE A 64 10.88 3.95 -7.26
N VAL A 65 11.64 4.89 -6.71
CA VAL A 65 11.65 5.21 -5.29
C VAL A 65 11.26 6.66 -5.11
N LEU A 66 10.23 6.88 -4.30
CA LEU A 66 9.83 8.20 -3.82
C LEU A 66 10.21 8.29 -2.35
N HIS A 67 10.96 9.31 -1.97
CA HIS A 67 11.42 9.54 -0.61
C HIS A 67 11.69 11.03 -0.37
N ASP A 68 11.90 11.42 0.86
CA ASP A 68 12.24 12.78 1.30
C ASP A 68 11.35 13.85 0.66
N ASP A 69 11.93 14.95 0.21
CA ASP A 69 11.20 16.06 -0.38
C ASP A 69 10.45 15.69 -1.66
N ASN A 70 10.96 14.72 -2.45
CA ASN A 70 10.27 14.24 -3.64
C ASN A 70 8.94 13.54 -3.29
N LEU A 71 8.95 12.71 -2.26
CA LEU A 71 7.72 12.09 -1.74
C LEU A 71 6.80 13.15 -1.12
N ARG A 72 7.33 14.00 -0.25
CA ARG A 72 6.53 15.04 0.44
C ARG A 72 5.80 15.97 -0.53
N MET A 73 6.45 16.37 -1.64
CA MET A 73 5.81 17.21 -2.67
C MET A 73 4.74 16.49 -3.47
N LYS A 74 4.86 15.17 -3.65
CA LYS A 74 3.93 14.35 -4.45
C LYS A 74 2.85 13.67 -3.63
N ALA A 75 3.08 13.49 -2.32
CA ALA A 75 2.15 12.77 -1.46
C ALA A 75 0.78 13.45 -1.43
N GLU A 76 -0.24 12.72 -1.82
CA GLU A 76 -1.65 13.12 -1.83
C GLU A 76 -2.46 12.26 -0.87
N GLY A 77 -3.77 12.44 -0.83
CA GLY A 77 -4.66 11.71 0.07
C GLY A 77 -4.70 10.21 -0.16
N THR A 78 -4.44 9.77 -1.38
CA THR A 78 -4.48 8.37 -1.79
C THR A 78 -3.18 7.92 -2.42
N ILE A 79 -2.94 6.60 -2.38
CA ILE A 79 -1.72 6.03 -2.97
C ILE A 79 -1.73 6.15 -4.50
N GLY A 80 -2.90 6.01 -5.14
CA GLY A 80 -3.03 6.17 -6.59
C GLY A 80 -2.67 7.56 -7.06
N GLU A 81 -3.21 8.61 -6.41
CA GLU A 81 -2.91 10.01 -6.73
C GLU A 81 -1.43 10.35 -6.51
N THR A 82 -0.85 9.85 -5.42
CA THR A 82 0.55 10.09 -5.08
C THR A 82 1.52 9.62 -6.17
N ILE A 83 1.24 8.48 -6.80
CA ILE A 83 2.18 7.84 -7.73
C ILE A 83 1.77 7.90 -9.21
N GLN A 84 0.59 8.45 -9.54
CA GLN A 84 0.02 8.43 -10.90
C GLN A 84 0.90 9.08 -11.99
N ASN A 85 1.80 9.97 -11.60
CA ASN A 85 2.69 10.67 -12.53
C ASN A 85 4.05 9.97 -12.71
N GLU A 86 4.22 8.79 -12.10
CA GLU A 86 5.44 8.02 -12.26
C GLU A 86 5.45 7.23 -13.59
N LEU A 87 6.63 6.98 -14.14
CA LEU A 87 6.79 6.34 -15.44
C LEU A 87 6.10 4.97 -15.50
N GLY A 88 5.07 4.83 -16.36
CA GLY A 88 4.29 3.60 -16.53
C GLY A 88 3.38 3.27 -15.35
N VAL A 89 3.00 4.30 -14.60
CA VAL A 89 2.01 4.25 -13.52
C VAL A 89 0.92 5.27 -13.79
N ASN A 90 -0.32 4.92 -13.50
CA ASN A 90 -1.48 5.79 -13.51
C ASN A 90 -2.25 5.61 -12.19
N GLY A 91 -3.18 6.51 -11.91
CA GLY A 91 -4.15 6.39 -10.83
C GLY A 91 -5.53 6.08 -11.37
N GLN A 92 -6.26 5.22 -10.70
CA GLN A 92 -7.70 5.04 -10.82
C GLN A 92 -8.36 5.71 -9.63
N SER A 93 -9.41 6.51 -9.84
CA SER A 93 -10.06 7.27 -8.76
C SER A 93 -11.57 7.17 -8.86
N PHE A 94 -12.21 7.08 -7.70
CA PHE A 94 -13.65 7.22 -7.47
C PHE A 94 -13.92 8.33 -6.44
N GLY A 95 -13.32 9.49 -6.67
CA GLY A 95 -13.39 10.63 -5.75
C GLY A 95 -12.17 10.71 -4.81
N PRO A 96 -12.12 11.72 -3.91
CA PRO A 96 -10.96 12.01 -3.06
C PRO A 96 -10.66 10.92 -2.02
N GLY A 97 -11.63 10.06 -1.70
CA GLY A 97 -11.43 8.93 -0.78
C GLY A 97 -10.79 7.71 -1.44
N VAL A 98 -10.90 7.56 -2.76
CA VAL A 98 -10.49 6.36 -3.48
C VAL A 98 -9.53 6.66 -4.60
N GLY A 99 -8.28 6.20 -4.46
CA GLY A 99 -7.26 6.30 -5.48
C GLY A 99 -6.36 5.07 -5.47
N LEU A 100 -6.48 4.22 -6.49
CA LEU A 100 -5.77 2.96 -6.61
C LEU A 100 -4.70 3.03 -7.70
N PRO A 101 -3.57 2.30 -7.54
CA PRO A 101 -2.52 2.28 -8.55
C PRO A 101 -2.89 1.43 -9.76
N VAL A 102 -2.59 1.95 -10.95
CA VAL A 102 -2.63 1.22 -12.22
C VAL A 102 -1.21 1.15 -12.77
N ILE A 103 -0.62 -0.04 -12.88
CA ILE A 103 0.75 -0.23 -13.34
C ILE A 103 0.76 -1.00 -14.66
N ARG A 104 1.30 -0.39 -15.71
CA ARG A 104 1.34 -0.96 -17.07
C ARG A 104 -0.05 -1.41 -17.58
N GLY A 105 -1.11 -0.66 -17.21
CA GLY A 105 -2.50 -0.97 -17.56
C GLY A 105 -3.11 -2.15 -16.78
N GLN A 106 -2.46 -2.59 -15.70
CA GLN A 106 -3.00 -3.59 -14.76
C GLN A 106 -3.40 -2.90 -13.45
N ASP A 107 -4.50 -3.34 -12.87
CA ASP A 107 -5.11 -2.83 -11.64
C ASP A 107 -5.67 -3.95 -10.74
N GLY A 108 -6.34 -3.59 -9.68
CA GLY A 108 -7.03 -4.49 -8.75
C GLY A 108 -6.14 -5.64 -8.27
N PRO A 109 -6.57 -6.90 -8.39
CA PRO A 109 -5.82 -8.06 -7.90
C PRO A 109 -4.53 -8.37 -8.68
N ARG A 110 -4.20 -7.57 -9.71
CA ARG A 110 -2.97 -7.67 -10.50
C ARG A 110 -1.88 -6.68 -10.07
N VAL A 111 -2.19 -5.76 -9.15
CA VAL A 111 -1.25 -4.83 -8.54
C VAL A 111 -1.30 -4.99 -7.02
N ARG A 112 -0.16 -5.29 -6.40
CA ARG A 112 -0.08 -5.47 -4.96
C ARG A 112 0.28 -4.16 -4.27
N VAL A 113 -0.58 -3.70 -3.37
CA VAL A 113 -0.28 -2.61 -2.44
C VAL A 113 0.13 -3.22 -1.10
N LEU A 114 1.29 -2.82 -0.61
CA LEU A 114 1.91 -3.37 0.58
C LEU A 114 2.20 -2.26 1.59
N SER A 115 2.09 -2.60 2.87
CA SER A 115 2.60 -1.82 3.98
C SER A 115 3.78 -2.58 4.60
N ASN A 116 4.98 -1.98 4.52
CA ASN A 116 6.23 -2.57 5.04
C ASN A 116 6.52 -4.00 4.52
N GLY A 117 6.09 -4.30 3.29
CA GLY A 117 6.31 -5.58 2.62
C GLY A 117 5.31 -6.69 2.96
N LEU A 118 4.24 -6.40 3.68
CA LEU A 118 3.06 -7.23 3.89
C LEU A 118 1.83 -6.62 3.23
N GLY A 119 0.84 -7.43 2.89
CA GLY A 119 -0.40 -6.98 2.25
C GLY A 119 -1.17 -5.97 3.12
N ALA A 120 -1.88 -5.05 2.48
CA ALA A 120 -2.80 -4.12 3.17
C ALA A 120 -3.96 -4.87 3.84
N ASN A 121 -4.38 -5.98 3.25
CA ASN A 121 -5.47 -6.86 3.72
C ASN A 121 -6.81 -6.12 3.90
N ASP A 122 -7.02 -5.08 3.09
CA ASP A 122 -8.27 -4.36 2.89
C ASP A 122 -9.10 -4.97 1.74
N ALA A 123 -10.19 -4.33 1.34
CA ALA A 123 -11.04 -4.76 0.22
C ALA A 123 -10.67 -4.09 -1.12
N SER A 124 -9.63 -3.26 -1.19
CA SER A 124 -9.28 -2.48 -2.39
C SER A 124 -8.94 -3.32 -3.63
N GLN A 125 -8.64 -4.61 -3.45
CA GLN A 125 -8.41 -5.54 -4.57
C GLN A 125 -9.72 -6.11 -5.15
N ASN A 126 -10.82 -6.01 -4.42
CA ASN A 126 -12.09 -6.63 -4.80
C ASN A 126 -12.91 -5.73 -5.73
N SER A 127 -12.83 -4.41 -5.53
CA SER A 127 -13.54 -3.42 -6.32
C SER A 127 -12.74 -2.14 -6.49
N PRO A 128 -12.90 -1.44 -7.63
CA PRO A 128 -12.18 -0.19 -7.89
C PRO A 128 -12.65 1.01 -7.05
N ASP A 129 -13.82 0.95 -6.45
CA ASP A 129 -14.42 1.95 -5.56
C ASP A 129 -14.09 1.72 -4.08
N HIS A 130 -13.42 0.63 -3.74
CA HIS A 130 -12.94 0.38 -2.38
C HIS A 130 -11.58 1.05 -2.13
N ALA A 131 -11.53 1.92 -1.12
CA ALA A 131 -10.31 2.62 -0.77
C ALA A 131 -9.20 1.68 -0.25
N SER A 132 -7.94 2.05 -0.54
CA SER A 132 -6.81 1.44 0.13
C SER A 132 -6.51 2.18 1.43
N ILE A 133 -6.22 1.44 2.48
CA ILE A 133 -5.90 1.96 3.82
C ILE A 133 -4.49 2.56 3.92
N THR A 134 -3.65 2.41 2.89
CA THR A 134 -2.27 2.90 2.93
C THR A 134 -2.22 4.43 2.86
N ALA A 135 -1.56 5.05 3.85
CA ALA A 135 -1.43 6.50 3.98
C ALA A 135 -0.08 6.99 3.44
N PRO A 136 -0.01 7.61 2.25
CA PRO A 136 1.25 8.08 1.67
C PRO A 136 1.93 9.18 2.49
N LEU A 137 1.16 10.01 3.20
CA LEU A 137 1.66 11.15 3.96
C LEU A 137 2.49 10.77 5.20
N ASN A 138 2.31 9.56 5.73
CA ASN A 138 3.10 9.04 6.85
C ASN A 138 4.27 8.16 6.38
N ALA A 139 4.42 7.98 5.06
CA ALA A 139 5.47 7.15 4.50
C ALA A 139 6.83 7.86 4.54
N GLU A 140 7.88 7.13 4.91
CA GLU A 140 9.27 7.55 4.69
C GLU A 140 9.66 7.38 3.23
N ARG A 141 9.08 6.35 2.59
CA ARG A 141 9.42 5.98 1.23
C ARG A 141 8.29 5.17 0.60
N ILE A 142 8.12 5.33 -0.72
CA ILE A 142 7.26 4.48 -1.54
C ILE A 142 8.13 3.86 -2.63
N GLU A 143 8.13 2.54 -2.72
CA GLU A 143 8.86 1.80 -3.74
C GLU A 143 7.88 1.14 -4.72
N ILE A 144 8.06 1.40 -6.02
CA ILE A 144 7.26 0.84 -7.10
C ILE A 144 8.12 -0.14 -7.87
N LEU A 145 7.87 -1.43 -7.67
CA LEU A 145 8.61 -2.50 -8.31
C LEU A 145 7.86 -3.01 -9.54
N LYS A 146 8.61 -3.25 -10.62
CA LYS A 146 8.07 -3.77 -11.88
C LYS A 146 8.95 -4.91 -12.38
N GLY A 147 8.34 -5.95 -12.93
CA GLY A 147 9.08 -7.07 -13.52
C GLY A 147 9.60 -8.07 -12.48
N PRO A 148 10.83 -8.59 -12.57
CA PRO A 148 11.29 -9.77 -11.83
C PRO A 148 11.13 -9.74 -10.31
N ALA A 149 11.38 -8.60 -9.66
CA ALA A 149 11.30 -8.51 -8.19
C ALA A 149 9.87 -8.65 -7.65
N THR A 150 8.85 -8.46 -8.49
CA THR A 150 7.46 -8.53 -8.04
C THR A 150 7.06 -9.92 -7.58
N LEU A 151 7.69 -10.97 -8.12
CA LEU A 151 7.37 -12.36 -7.75
C LEU A 151 7.62 -12.67 -6.26
N LEU A 152 8.47 -11.89 -5.59
CA LEU A 152 8.76 -12.05 -4.17
C LEU A 152 7.59 -11.65 -3.27
N TYR A 153 6.65 -10.85 -3.80
CA TYR A 153 5.56 -10.22 -3.05
C TYR A 153 4.17 -10.81 -3.32
N GLY A 154 4.11 -11.92 -4.00
CA GLY A 154 2.87 -12.67 -4.22
C GLY A 154 2.54 -12.90 -5.68
N SER A 155 1.71 -13.89 -5.92
CA SER A 155 1.26 -14.28 -7.26
C SER A 155 0.44 -13.18 -7.94
N GLY A 156 -0.25 -12.33 -7.17
CA GLY A 156 -1.01 -11.18 -7.66
C GLY A 156 -0.18 -9.99 -8.18
N ALA A 157 1.15 -9.99 -8.02
CA ALA A 157 2.00 -8.89 -8.44
C ALA A 157 2.35 -8.90 -9.94
N ILE A 158 1.37 -9.06 -10.82
CA ILE A 158 1.55 -9.20 -12.28
C ILE A 158 1.93 -7.87 -12.93
N GLY A 159 1.18 -6.79 -12.63
CA GLY A 159 1.46 -5.44 -13.11
C GLY A 159 2.64 -4.81 -12.37
N GLY A 160 2.66 -4.98 -11.06
CA GLY A 160 3.67 -4.39 -10.19
C GLY A 160 3.35 -4.53 -8.71
N VAL A 161 4.23 -3.95 -7.90
CA VAL A 161 4.09 -3.82 -6.45
C VAL A 161 4.30 -2.37 -6.08
N VAL A 162 3.43 -1.84 -5.23
CA VAL A 162 3.63 -0.56 -4.55
C VAL A 162 3.82 -0.86 -3.07
N ASN A 163 5.02 -0.65 -2.55
CA ASN A 163 5.33 -0.88 -1.15
C ASN A 163 5.51 0.45 -0.42
N VAL A 164 4.58 0.75 0.46
CA VAL A 164 4.63 1.92 1.33
C VAL A 164 5.40 1.54 2.58
N ILE A 165 6.50 2.23 2.82
CA ILE A 165 7.42 1.97 3.92
C ILE A 165 7.38 3.14 4.88
N ASP A 166 7.08 2.86 6.12
CA ASP A 166 7.17 3.78 7.25
C ASP A 166 8.09 3.19 8.33
N ASN A 167 8.38 3.96 9.36
CA ASN A 167 9.26 3.54 10.46
C ASN A 167 8.48 3.11 11.71
N ARG A 168 7.25 2.61 11.56
CA ARG A 168 6.40 2.21 12.71
C ARG A 168 7.04 1.19 13.65
N ILE A 169 7.98 0.38 13.14
CA ILE A 169 8.83 -0.53 13.93
C ILE A 169 10.29 -0.21 13.57
N PRO A 170 10.97 0.69 14.30
CA PRO A 170 12.33 1.11 13.97
C PRO A 170 13.33 -0.05 14.05
N GLU A 171 14.14 -0.23 13.00
CA GLU A 171 15.21 -1.24 12.95
C GLU A 171 16.52 -0.74 13.58
N LYS A 172 16.62 0.57 13.78
CA LYS A 172 17.78 1.26 14.40
C LYS A 172 17.24 2.26 15.42
N ILE A 173 18.08 2.73 16.30
CA ILE A 173 17.72 3.81 17.22
C ILE A 173 17.69 5.12 16.42
N PRO A 174 16.51 5.72 16.17
CA PRO A 174 16.43 6.98 15.45
C PRO A 174 16.84 8.16 16.34
N GLU A 175 17.22 9.25 15.73
CA GLU A 175 17.31 10.55 16.42
C GLU A 175 15.91 10.99 16.84
N THR A 176 15.83 11.75 17.93
CA THR A 176 14.51 12.25 18.35
C THR A 176 14.04 13.33 17.38
N GLU A 177 12.95 13.05 16.70
CA GLU A 177 12.34 13.93 15.70
C GLU A 177 10.86 14.15 15.99
N PHE A 178 10.41 15.37 15.80
CA PHE A 178 9.00 15.73 15.73
C PHE A 178 8.74 16.44 14.41
N SER A 179 7.78 15.97 13.64
CA SER A 179 7.34 16.65 12.41
C SER A 179 5.84 16.88 12.41
N LEU A 180 5.45 18.04 11.85
CA LEU A 180 4.08 18.43 11.62
C LEU A 180 3.99 18.93 10.18
N GLU A 181 3.09 18.34 9.42
CA GLU A 181 2.79 18.77 8.06
C GLU A 181 1.32 19.15 7.93
N GLN A 182 1.07 20.28 7.24
CA GLN A 182 -0.28 20.71 6.88
C GLN A 182 -0.34 20.98 5.39
N LYS A 183 -1.35 20.41 4.72
CA LYS A 183 -1.65 20.65 3.32
C LYS A 183 -3.07 21.20 3.16
N TYR A 184 -3.26 22.03 2.14
CA TYR A 184 -4.55 22.49 1.70
C TYR A 184 -4.67 22.35 0.19
N ASN A 185 -5.74 21.67 -0.27
CA ASN A 185 -6.05 21.51 -1.69
C ASN A 185 -7.32 22.29 -2.01
N THR A 186 -7.25 23.18 -3.02
CA THR A 186 -8.37 24.06 -3.39
C THR A 186 -9.44 23.36 -4.21
N ALA A 187 -9.09 22.29 -4.93
CA ALA A 187 -10.05 21.56 -5.77
C ALA A 187 -11.08 20.79 -4.93
N THR A 188 -10.66 20.21 -3.82
CA THR A 188 -11.52 19.47 -2.88
C THR A 188 -11.70 20.20 -1.55
N GLN A 189 -11.19 21.44 -1.43
CA GLN A 189 -11.12 22.19 -0.17
C GLN A 189 -10.51 21.34 0.98
N SER A 190 -9.68 20.39 0.63
CA SER A 190 -9.10 19.40 1.54
C SER A 190 -8.18 20.06 2.56
N ARG A 191 -8.30 19.59 3.79
CA ARG A 191 -7.37 19.91 4.89
C ARG A 191 -6.75 18.60 5.36
N GLN A 192 -5.43 18.55 5.27
CA GLN A 192 -4.65 17.37 5.66
C GLN A 192 -3.67 17.79 6.75
N THR A 193 -3.59 16.99 7.80
CA THR A 193 -2.64 17.17 8.91
C THR A 193 -1.95 15.85 9.17
N ALA A 194 -0.64 15.82 9.08
CA ALA A 194 0.19 14.69 9.46
C ALA A 194 1.12 15.06 10.61
N LEU A 195 1.25 14.16 11.57
CA LEU A 195 2.11 14.28 12.74
C LEU A 195 3.00 13.05 12.82
N LYS A 196 4.29 13.24 13.13
CA LYS A 196 5.22 12.13 13.41
C LYS A 196 6.07 12.50 14.62
N PHE A 197 6.24 11.55 15.52
CA PHE A 197 7.17 11.63 16.64
C PHE A 197 7.91 10.32 16.77
N GLU A 198 9.19 10.36 16.64
CA GLU A 198 10.04 9.17 16.79
C GLU A 198 11.30 9.49 17.57
N GLY A 199 11.93 8.46 18.07
CA GLY A 199 13.18 8.59 18.82
C GLY A 199 13.57 7.29 19.51
N GLY A 200 14.62 7.39 20.31
CA GLY A 200 15.05 6.23 21.10
C GLY A 200 16.11 6.56 22.11
N LYS A 201 16.29 5.62 23.03
CA LYS A 201 17.31 5.72 24.06
C LYS A 201 17.88 4.34 24.37
N SER A 202 19.20 4.25 24.39
CA SER A 202 19.92 2.99 24.62
C SER A 202 19.58 1.95 23.55
N LYS A 203 18.79 0.94 23.87
CA LYS A 203 18.36 -0.15 22.98
C LYS A 203 16.87 -0.12 22.64
N PHE A 204 16.14 0.90 23.09
CA PHE A 204 14.71 1.05 22.83
C PHE A 204 14.47 2.19 21.88
N ALA A 205 13.68 1.91 20.84
CA ALA A 205 13.18 2.89 19.90
C ALA A 205 11.65 2.94 19.94
N TYR A 206 11.10 4.10 19.65
CA TYR A 206 9.67 4.34 19.59
C TYR A 206 9.28 5.16 18.37
N HIS A 207 8.06 4.94 17.89
CA HIS A 207 7.46 5.67 16.79
C HIS A 207 5.97 5.91 17.09
N LEU A 208 5.53 7.11 16.79
CA LEU A 208 4.13 7.53 16.87
C LEU A 208 3.84 8.41 15.68
N ASP A 209 2.83 8.08 14.90
CA ASP A 209 2.36 8.91 13.81
C ASP A 209 0.83 9.03 13.80
N GLY A 210 0.34 10.07 13.15
CA GLY A 210 -1.06 10.26 12.93
C GLY A 210 -1.32 11.13 11.71
N TYR A 211 -2.38 10.79 11.01
CA TYR A 211 -2.84 11.49 9.83
C TYR A 211 -4.32 11.72 9.91
N PHE A 212 -4.75 12.93 9.61
CA PHE A 212 -6.14 13.32 9.48
C PHE A 212 -6.35 14.10 8.20
N GLN A 213 -7.37 13.72 7.42
CA GLN A 213 -7.79 14.40 6.21
C GLN A 213 -9.30 14.59 6.23
N ARG A 214 -9.73 15.74 5.72
CA ARG A 214 -11.12 16.04 5.35
C ARG A 214 -11.15 16.63 3.97
N ASN A 215 -11.93 16.03 3.08
CA ASN A 215 -12.26 16.56 1.77
C ASN A 215 -13.74 16.91 1.71
N TYR A 216 -14.05 17.95 0.95
CA TYR A 216 -15.42 18.29 0.54
C TYR A 216 -15.59 17.86 -0.94
N ASP A 217 -16.79 18.07 -1.48
CA ASP A 217 -17.08 17.81 -2.87
C ASP A 217 -16.07 18.45 -3.82
N ILE A 218 -15.74 17.74 -4.91
CA ILE A 218 -14.77 18.20 -5.89
C ILE A 218 -15.32 19.40 -6.65
N ASN A 219 -14.64 20.55 -6.56
CA ASN A 219 -14.95 21.72 -7.36
C ASN A 219 -14.51 21.51 -8.82
N ILE A 220 -15.41 21.79 -9.76
CA ILE A 220 -15.19 21.71 -11.20
C ILE A 220 -15.64 22.98 -11.90
N GLY A 221 -15.23 23.18 -13.17
CA GLY A 221 -15.71 24.27 -14.01
C GLY A 221 -16.92 23.83 -14.84
N GLY A 222 -18.13 24.21 -14.42
CA GLY A 222 -19.38 23.88 -15.11
C GLY A 222 -20.06 22.61 -14.59
N ASN A 223 -20.86 21.96 -15.44
CA ASN A 223 -21.69 20.84 -15.03
C ASN A 223 -20.88 19.54 -14.86
N ALA A 224 -21.23 18.73 -13.87
CA ALA A 224 -20.59 17.43 -13.59
C ALA A 224 -20.82 16.43 -14.73
N VAL A 225 -21.99 16.47 -15.38
CA VAL A 225 -22.34 15.61 -16.51
C VAL A 225 -22.55 16.44 -17.77
N ASP A 226 -21.90 16.07 -18.87
CA ASP A 226 -22.14 16.64 -20.21
C ASP A 226 -23.40 16.04 -20.82
N ALA A 227 -24.54 16.71 -20.59
CA ALA A 227 -25.86 16.31 -21.08
C ALA A 227 -26.00 16.31 -22.63
N THR A 228 -25.01 16.88 -23.36
CA THR A 228 -25.04 16.92 -24.83
C THR A 228 -24.54 15.62 -25.46
N ARG A 229 -23.92 14.74 -24.69
CA ARG A 229 -23.41 13.46 -25.20
C ARG A 229 -24.55 12.45 -25.33
N ALA A 230 -24.63 11.81 -26.50
CA ALA A 230 -25.69 10.83 -26.81
C ALA A 230 -25.62 9.55 -25.94
N ASP A 231 -24.44 9.23 -25.40
CA ASP A 231 -24.21 8.08 -24.55
C ASP A 231 -24.76 8.26 -23.12
N VAL A 232 -24.97 9.48 -22.65
CA VAL A 232 -25.53 9.79 -21.33
C VAL A 232 -26.92 9.17 -21.15
N SER A 233 -27.82 9.37 -22.13
CA SER A 233 -29.17 8.83 -22.07
C SER A 233 -29.24 7.32 -22.30
N GLN A 234 -28.25 6.71 -22.94
CA GLN A 234 -28.21 5.28 -23.21
C GLN A 234 -27.76 4.45 -22.00
N ASN A 235 -27.03 5.08 -21.05
CA ASN A 235 -26.50 4.42 -19.87
C ASN A 235 -27.28 4.76 -18.58
N GLY A 236 -28.53 5.25 -18.71
CA GLY A 236 -29.41 5.54 -17.57
C GLY A 236 -29.01 6.77 -16.75
N ILE A 237 -27.98 7.52 -17.16
CA ILE A 237 -27.53 8.71 -16.43
C ILE A 237 -28.60 9.79 -16.56
N THR A 238 -29.23 10.16 -15.45
CA THR A 238 -30.22 11.23 -15.43
C THR A 238 -29.56 12.59 -15.28
N VAL A 239 -29.96 13.55 -16.11
CA VAL A 239 -29.44 14.93 -16.09
C VAL A 239 -29.96 15.71 -14.88
N ASP A 240 -31.01 15.21 -14.23
CA ASP A 240 -31.64 15.87 -13.07
C ASP A 240 -30.75 15.86 -11.82
N ALA A 241 -29.76 14.96 -11.72
CA ALA A 241 -28.73 14.94 -10.68
C ALA A 241 -27.47 15.75 -11.06
N ASN A 242 -27.52 16.49 -12.17
CA ASN A 242 -26.36 17.26 -12.64
C ASN A 242 -26.13 18.49 -11.78
N THR A 243 -24.94 18.59 -11.18
CA THR A 243 -24.51 19.74 -10.39
C THR A 243 -23.65 20.69 -11.22
N ASP A 244 -23.73 22.00 -10.95
CA ASP A 244 -22.91 23.04 -11.58
C ASP A 244 -21.86 23.54 -10.56
N GLY A 245 -20.60 23.49 -10.95
CA GLY A 245 -19.49 23.94 -10.13
C GLY A 245 -18.88 22.89 -9.19
N PHE A 246 -19.51 21.72 -9.02
CA PHE A 246 -18.99 20.63 -8.19
C PHE A 246 -19.50 19.26 -8.63
N VAL A 247 -18.81 18.21 -8.20
CA VAL A 247 -19.25 16.82 -8.35
C VAL A 247 -19.85 16.37 -7.02
N ASN A 248 -21.13 16.03 -7.03
CA ASN A 248 -21.87 15.59 -5.85
C ASN A 248 -21.36 14.23 -5.33
N ASN A 249 -21.53 14.00 -4.03
CA ASN A 249 -21.22 12.75 -3.35
C ASN A 249 -19.74 12.35 -3.52
N THR A 250 -18.83 13.28 -3.21
CA THR A 250 -17.39 13.06 -3.28
C THR A 250 -16.64 13.48 -2.01
N GLU A 251 -17.37 13.73 -0.90
CA GLU A 251 -16.74 14.02 0.39
C GLU A 251 -15.95 12.80 0.93
N ALA A 252 -14.88 13.08 1.68
CA ALA A 252 -14.11 12.01 2.34
C ALA A 252 -13.41 12.51 3.60
N ASP A 253 -13.52 11.74 4.67
CA ASP A 253 -12.81 11.90 5.95
C ASP A 253 -11.92 10.67 6.18
N ASN A 254 -10.67 10.90 6.60
CA ASN A 254 -9.72 9.83 6.92
C ASN A 254 -8.96 10.14 8.20
N LEU A 255 -8.93 9.18 9.11
CA LEU A 255 -8.11 9.18 10.31
C LEU A 255 -7.25 7.93 10.35
N ASN A 256 -5.94 8.08 10.45
CA ASN A 256 -4.98 7.00 10.60
C ASN A 256 -4.06 7.32 11.78
N VAL A 257 -3.89 6.39 12.70
CA VAL A 257 -3.02 6.53 13.88
C VAL A 257 -2.20 5.27 14.06
N THR A 258 -0.88 5.45 14.24
CA THR A 258 0.07 4.36 14.46
C THR A 258 0.89 4.61 15.71
N ALA A 259 1.13 3.56 16.46
CA ALA A 259 2.10 3.57 17.56
C ALA A 259 2.91 2.28 17.54
N GLY A 260 4.22 2.40 17.72
CA GLY A 260 5.09 1.24 17.75
C GLY A 260 6.40 1.46 18.47
N GLY A 261 7.13 0.38 18.62
CA GLY A 261 8.44 0.41 19.25
C GLY A 261 9.20 -0.88 19.05
N SER A 262 10.51 -0.77 19.28
CA SER A 262 11.40 -1.90 19.09
C SER A 262 12.52 -1.93 20.12
N TYR A 263 13.05 -3.12 20.31
CA TYR A 263 14.32 -3.35 20.97
C TYR A 263 15.40 -3.62 19.91
N VAL A 264 16.46 -2.83 19.93
CA VAL A 264 17.56 -2.90 18.96
C VAL A 264 18.83 -3.35 19.68
N GLY A 265 19.29 -4.56 19.34
CA GLY A 265 20.55 -5.13 19.81
C GLY A 265 21.68 -4.87 18.81
N ASP A 266 22.85 -5.47 19.07
CA ASP A 266 24.04 -5.26 18.22
C ASP A 266 23.96 -6.00 16.88
N SER A 267 23.25 -7.13 16.85
CA SER A 267 23.06 -7.96 15.63
C SER A 267 21.62 -8.45 15.45
N PHE A 268 20.68 -7.86 16.17
CA PHE A 268 19.28 -8.20 16.04
C PHE A 268 18.38 -7.04 16.45
N PHE A 269 17.17 -7.05 15.95
CA PHE A 269 16.08 -6.22 16.47
C PHE A 269 14.78 -7.02 16.47
N PHE A 270 13.85 -6.59 17.29
CA PHE A 270 12.45 -7.01 17.24
C PHE A 270 11.56 -5.89 17.75
N GLY A 271 10.35 -5.80 17.19
CA GLY A 271 9.42 -4.78 17.61
C GLY A 271 7.99 -5.11 17.23
N VAL A 272 7.10 -4.25 17.69
CA VAL A 272 5.65 -4.35 17.49
C VAL A 272 5.07 -2.97 17.24
N SER A 273 4.02 -2.90 16.41
CA SER A 273 3.22 -1.70 16.22
C SER A 273 1.74 -2.01 16.10
N GLY A 274 0.91 -1.07 16.57
CA GLY A 274 -0.53 -1.06 16.36
C GLY A 274 -0.91 0.10 15.46
N ASN A 275 -1.86 -0.14 14.57
CA ASN A 275 -2.41 0.86 13.66
C ASN A 275 -3.94 0.79 13.66
N ILE A 276 -4.59 1.94 13.62
CA ILE A 276 -6.04 2.10 13.48
C ILE A 276 -6.29 3.07 12.35
N VAL A 277 -7.15 2.66 11.41
CA VAL A 277 -7.66 3.48 10.30
C VAL A 277 -9.16 3.57 10.43
N ASP A 278 -9.70 4.76 10.27
CA ASP A 278 -11.14 5.07 10.25
C ASP A 278 -11.39 6.02 9.09
N MET A 279 -12.15 5.58 8.10
CA MET A 279 -12.46 6.36 6.90
C MET A 279 -13.96 6.39 6.66
N GLU A 280 -14.45 7.54 6.23
CA GLU A 280 -15.81 7.72 5.72
C GLU A 280 -15.67 8.45 4.38
N TYR A 281 -16.14 7.86 3.31
CA TYR A 281 -16.05 8.48 1.99
C TYR A 281 -17.27 8.15 1.14
N GLN A 282 -17.52 9.02 0.17
CA GLN A 282 -18.63 8.95 -0.74
C GLN A 282 -18.16 8.56 -2.14
N ILE A 283 -19.05 7.91 -2.89
CA ILE A 283 -18.82 7.52 -4.28
C ILE A 283 -19.72 8.39 -5.17
N PRO A 284 -19.18 9.03 -6.24
CA PRO A 284 -19.96 9.84 -7.15
C PRO A 284 -21.14 9.05 -7.71
N THR A 285 -22.35 9.55 -7.55
CA THR A 285 -23.57 8.92 -8.06
C THR A 285 -23.66 9.04 -9.58
N ARG A 286 -24.18 8.01 -10.25
CA ARG A 286 -24.42 8.03 -11.70
C ARG A 286 -25.73 8.68 -12.09
N GLY A 287 -26.56 9.11 -11.14
CA GLY A 287 -27.81 9.80 -11.41
C GLY A 287 -28.91 8.90 -11.96
N GLU A 288 -28.90 7.60 -11.72
CA GLU A 288 -30.06 6.74 -11.96
C GLU A 288 -31.14 6.99 -10.90
N ASP A 289 -32.35 7.39 -11.34
CA ASP A 289 -33.62 7.46 -10.61
C ASP A 289 -33.55 7.96 -9.13
N GLY A 290 -32.72 9.00 -8.88
CA GLY A 290 -32.51 9.49 -7.52
C GLY A 290 -31.71 8.49 -6.68
N GLY A 291 -30.75 7.81 -7.29
CA GLY A 291 -29.88 6.82 -6.68
C GLY A 291 -29.38 7.27 -5.31
N GLU A 292 -29.49 6.40 -4.31
CA GLU A 292 -29.05 6.68 -2.96
C GLU A 292 -27.58 7.10 -2.99
N GLU A 293 -27.27 8.18 -2.28
CA GLU A 293 -25.89 8.65 -2.11
C GLU A 293 -25.13 7.60 -1.33
N THR A 294 -24.28 6.81 -2.01
CA THR A 294 -23.53 5.75 -1.35
C THR A 294 -22.38 6.34 -0.53
N THR A 295 -22.43 6.11 0.75
CA THR A 295 -21.36 6.43 1.71
C THR A 295 -20.75 5.14 2.20
N ILE A 296 -19.43 5.04 2.15
CA ILE A 296 -18.67 3.92 2.70
C ILE A 296 -18.05 4.32 4.02
N GLU A 297 -18.39 3.57 5.07
CA GLU A 297 -17.77 3.70 6.39
C GLU A 297 -16.83 2.51 6.61
N MET A 298 -15.53 2.78 6.75
CA MET A 298 -14.47 1.77 6.82
C MET A 298 -13.66 1.89 8.10
N GLU A 299 -13.42 0.78 8.77
CA GLU A 299 -12.53 0.66 9.92
C GLU A 299 -11.53 -0.50 9.69
N GLN A 300 -10.23 -0.25 10.01
CA GLN A 300 -9.25 -1.31 10.13
C GLN A 300 -8.44 -1.17 11.42
N LYS A 301 -8.21 -2.31 12.07
CA LYS A 301 -7.27 -2.48 13.18
C LYS A 301 -6.19 -3.46 12.76
N ARG A 302 -4.93 -3.06 12.93
CA ARG A 302 -3.80 -3.87 12.54
C ARG A 302 -2.73 -3.91 13.62
N LEU A 303 -2.16 -5.10 13.81
CA LEU A 303 -1.02 -5.34 14.68
C LEU A 303 0.11 -5.97 13.87
N ASP A 304 1.26 -5.30 13.84
CA ASP A 304 2.44 -5.76 13.11
C ASP A 304 3.56 -6.17 14.08
N PHE A 305 4.29 -7.21 13.70
CA PHE A 305 5.52 -7.65 14.36
C PHE A 305 6.64 -7.72 13.31
N LYS A 306 7.82 -7.25 13.66
CA LYS A 306 9.00 -7.31 12.81
C LYS A 306 10.22 -7.66 13.62
N GLY A 307 11.09 -8.50 13.06
CA GLY A 307 12.38 -8.83 13.65
C GLY A 307 13.43 -9.16 12.60
N GLY A 308 14.68 -8.90 12.94
CA GLY A 308 15.81 -9.18 12.08
C GLY A 308 16.99 -9.73 12.87
N LEU A 309 17.75 -10.58 12.22
CA LEU A 309 19.05 -11.09 12.68
C LEU A 309 20.08 -10.77 11.60
N ASP A 310 21.14 -10.04 11.96
CA ASP A 310 22.22 -9.64 11.06
C ASP A 310 23.55 -10.30 11.47
N ASN A 311 24.51 -10.31 10.56
CA ASN A 311 25.88 -10.79 10.79
C ASN A 311 25.94 -12.25 11.29
N LEU A 312 25.10 -13.12 10.76
CA LEU A 312 25.08 -14.53 11.12
C LEU A 312 26.28 -15.29 10.49
N ASP A 313 26.91 -16.16 11.27
CA ASP A 313 28.05 -16.98 10.81
C ASP A 313 27.63 -18.24 10.03
N GLY A 314 26.35 -18.64 10.07
CA GLY A 314 25.79 -19.82 9.42
C GLY A 314 25.61 -19.69 7.91
N PHE A 315 24.69 -20.49 7.35
CA PHE A 315 24.29 -20.46 5.95
C PHE A 315 23.72 -19.10 5.54
N PHE A 316 22.81 -18.57 6.34
CA PHE A 316 22.30 -17.21 6.16
C PHE A 316 23.25 -16.19 6.82
N LYS A 317 23.41 -15.04 6.17
CA LYS A 317 24.08 -13.87 6.74
C LYS A 317 23.10 -12.88 7.38
N LYS A 318 21.83 -12.90 6.92
CA LYS A 318 20.72 -12.10 7.44
C LYS A 318 19.42 -12.88 7.38
N VAL A 319 18.56 -12.74 8.39
CA VAL A 319 17.19 -13.31 8.41
C VAL A 319 16.24 -12.22 8.88
N ASN A 320 15.12 -12.04 8.17
CA ASN A 320 14.04 -11.14 8.54
C ASN A 320 12.76 -11.93 8.76
N THR A 321 11.98 -11.48 9.71
CA THR A 321 10.63 -12.01 9.98
C THR A 321 9.64 -10.87 10.11
N LYS A 322 8.45 -11.04 9.54
CA LYS A 322 7.34 -10.10 9.63
C LYS A 322 6.05 -10.87 9.81
N PHE A 323 5.16 -10.36 10.68
CA PHE A 323 3.82 -10.90 10.87
C PHE A 323 2.83 -9.75 11.01
N SER A 324 1.62 -9.92 10.50
CA SER A 324 0.51 -9.00 10.71
C SER A 324 -0.77 -9.74 11.08
N LEU A 325 -1.55 -9.11 11.95
CA LEU A 325 -2.94 -9.46 12.25
C LEU A 325 -3.79 -8.25 11.86
N THR A 326 -4.81 -8.47 11.04
CA THR A 326 -5.68 -7.42 10.53
C THR A 326 -7.13 -7.81 10.78
N ASP A 327 -7.92 -6.84 11.27
CA ASP A 327 -9.36 -6.88 11.36
C ASP A 327 -9.91 -5.68 10.60
N TYR A 328 -10.62 -5.93 9.51
CA TYR A 328 -11.13 -4.94 8.58
C TYR A 328 -12.62 -5.12 8.38
N GLN A 329 -13.34 -4.02 8.33
CA GLN A 329 -14.75 -3.97 7.92
C GLN A 329 -15.07 -2.66 7.22
N HIS A 330 -16.03 -2.70 6.30
CA HIS A 330 -16.70 -1.51 5.79
C HIS A 330 -18.16 -1.80 5.48
N THR A 331 -18.98 -0.75 5.53
CA THR A 331 -20.38 -0.77 5.07
C THR A 331 -20.52 0.08 3.84
N GLU A 332 -21.34 -0.35 2.89
CA GLU A 332 -21.78 0.41 1.73
C GLU A 332 -23.22 0.87 1.99
N GLY A 333 -23.37 2.14 2.40
CA GLY A 333 -24.65 2.70 2.79
C GLY A 333 -25.40 1.81 3.79
N THR A 334 -26.63 1.44 3.46
CA THR A 334 -27.49 0.53 4.21
C THR A 334 -27.58 -0.86 3.59
N GLU A 335 -26.81 -1.15 2.52
CA GLU A 335 -26.99 -2.31 1.66
C GLU A 335 -26.06 -3.46 2.00
N ALA A 336 -24.75 -3.23 2.19
CA ALA A 336 -23.78 -4.29 2.35
C ALA A 336 -22.79 -4.07 3.48
N LEU A 337 -22.35 -5.15 4.11
CA LEU A 337 -21.24 -5.22 5.08
C LEU A 337 -20.16 -6.15 4.56
N PHE A 338 -18.98 -5.60 4.33
CA PHE A 338 -17.77 -6.34 3.98
C PHE A 338 -16.89 -6.52 5.22
N SER A 339 -16.33 -7.69 5.39
CA SER A 339 -15.41 -7.99 6.49
C SER A 339 -14.25 -8.85 6.03
N ASN A 340 -13.06 -8.60 6.60
CA ASN A 340 -11.86 -9.39 6.34
C ASN A 340 -11.01 -9.52 7.61
N GLN A 341 -10.83 -10.72 8.09
CA GLN A 341 -9.85 -11.03 9.14
C GLN A 341 -8.66 -11.72 8.50
N ALA A 342 -7.46 -11.19 8.71
CA ALA A 342 -6.27 -11.69 8.06
C ALA A 342 -5.10 -11.91 9.03
N PHE A 343 -4.40 -13.00 8.80
CA PHE A 343 -3.06 -13.26 9.31
C PHE A 343 -2.10 -13.36 8.13
N GLU A 344 -1.00 -12.63 8.16
CA GLU A 344 0.08 -12.79 7.20
C GLU A 344 1.40 -12.93 7.93
N GLY A 345 2.20 -13.89 7.51
CA GLY A 345 3.54 -14.14 8.02
C GLY A 345 4.54 -14.31 6.90
N ARG A 346 5.72 -13.71 7.04
CA ARG A 346 6.82 -13.81 6.10
C ARG A 346 8.14 -13.98 6.83
N VAL A 347 8.94 -14.94 6.36
CA VAL A 347 10.33 -15.13 6.79
C VAL A 347 11.19 -15.19 5.53
N ASP A 348 12.23 -14.39 5.47
CA ASP A 348 13.21 -14.44 4.39
C ASP A 348 14.62 -14.35 4.92
N GLY A 349 15.55 -15.02 4.23
CA GLY A 349 16.96 -15.05 4.58
C GLY A 349 17.83 -14.80 3.37
N ARG A 350 18.82 -13.89 3.53
CA ARG A 350 19.90 -13.71 2.59
C ARG A 350 21.02 -14.71 2.93
N HIS A 351 21.33 -15.61 2.01
CA HIS A 351 22.40 -16.58 2.23
C HIS A 351 23.79 -16.04 1.89
N LYS A 352 24.84 -16.72 2.36
CA LYS A 352 26.21 -16.43 1.93
C LYS A 352 26.39 -16.85 0.48
N PRO A 353 27.27 -16.19 -0.29
CA PRO A 353 27.49 -16.57 -1.71
C PRO A 353 27.76 -18.04 -1.90
N ILE A 354 27.03 -18.68 -2.83
CA ILE A 354 27.16 -20.09 -3.20
C ILE A 354 27.38 -20.16 -4.70
N LEU A 355 28.48 -20.77 -5.14
CA LEU A 355 28.82 -20.91 -6.57
C LEU A 355 28.83 -19.55 -7.31
N GLY A 356 29.17 -18.46 -6.63
CA GLY A 356 29.17 -17.11 -7.19
C GLY A 356 27.79 -16.44 -7.26
N MET A 357 26.74 -17.08 -6.73
CA MET A 357 25.39 -16.52 -6.61
C MET A 357 25.20 -15.96 -5.19
N ASP A 358 24.63 -14.78 -5.09
CA ASP A 358 24.17 -14.15 -3.85
C ASP A 358 22.66 -13.95 -3.95
N GLY A 359 21.90 -14.44 -2.99
CA GLY A 359 20.46 -14.48 -3.13
C GLY A 359 19.70 -14.47 -1.82
N VAL A 360 18.40 -14.46 -1.98
CA VAL A 360 17.43 -14.54 -0.90
C VAL A 360 16.45 -15.67 -1.16
N MET A 361 16.07 -16.35 -0.12
CA MET A 361 14.98 -17.32 -0.15
C MET A 361 14.07 -17.09 1.05
N GLY A 362 12.82 -17.47 0.91
CA GLY A 362 11.87 -17.28 1.98
C GLY A 362 10.57 -18.04 1.82
N PHE A 363 9.78 -17.91 2.85
CA PHE A 363 8.46 -18.49 2.96
C PHE A 363 7.46 -17.40 3.37
N GLN A 364 6.25 -17.47 2.83
CA GLN A 364 5.14 -16.58 3.15
C GLN A 364 3.88 -17.41 3.36
N MET A 365 3.10 -17.06 4.36
CA MET A 365 1.79 -17.60 4.64
C MET A 365 0.79 -16.46 4.78
N VAL A 366 -0.35 -16.58 4.13
CA VAL A 366 -1.49 -15.68 4.29
C VAL A 366 -2.73 -16.53 4.59
N SER A 367 -3.50 -16.13 5.59
CA SER A 367 -4.80 -16.72 5.90
C SER A 367 -5.79 -15.58 6.06
N THR A 368 -6.83 -15.57 5.23
CA THR A 368 -7.91 -14.57 5.30
C THR A 368 -9.25 -15.24 5.52
N TYR A 369 -10.15 -14.51 6.18
CA TYR A 369 -11.54 -14.88 6.32
C TYR A 369 -12.40 -13.71 5.88
N PHE A 370 -12.87 -13.78 4.63
CA PHE A 370 -13.57 -12.70 3.95
C PHE A 370 -15.05 -13.02 3.75
N ALA A 371 -15.90 -12.02 3.89
CA ALA A 371 -17.33 -12.10 3.57
C ALA A 371 -17.86 -10.74 3.12
N ALA A 372 -18.87 -10.76 2.23
CA ALA A 372 -19.72 -9.62 1.92
C ALA A 372 -21.18 -10.06 2.13
N GLN A 373 -21.89 -9.41 3.05
CA GLN A 373 -23.24 -9.75 3.48
C GLN A 373 -24.20 -8.60 3.17
N GLU A 374 -25.39 -8.88 2.64
CA GLU A 374 -26.45 -7.89 2.50
C GLU A 374 -26.98 -7.49 3.90
N LEU A 375 -27.17 -6.17 4.11
CA LEU A 375 -27.76 -5.67 5.35
C LEU A 375 -29.28 -5.76 5.26
N GLY A 376 -29.88 -6.33 6.30
CA GLY A 376 -31.36 -6.54 6.34
C GLY A 376 -31.85 -7.88 5.80
N ASP A 377 -30.97 -8.66 5.19
CA ASP A 377 -31.18 -10.03 4.76
C ASP A 377 -30.01 -10.88 5.30
N ASP A 378 -30.20 -12.16 5.55
CA ASP A 378 -29.11 -13.09 5.94
C ASP A 378 -28.36 -13.64 4.70
N SER A 379 -28.53 -13.01 3.52
CA SER A 379 -27.88 -13.42 2.28
C SER A 379 -26.43 -12.91 2.20
N TYR A 380 -25.63 -13.56 1.36
CA TYR A 380 -24.24 -13.19 1.11
C TYR A 380 -24.05 -12.87 -0.37
N ILE A 381 -23.57 -11.67 -0.67
CA ILE A 381 -23.06 -11.25 -1.97
C ILE A 381 -21.78 -12.02 -2.28
N ASN A 382 -20.90 -12.13 -1.26
CA ASN A 382 -19.75 -13.04 -1.29
C ASN A 382 -19.77 -13.88 -0.01
N PRO A 383 -19.88 -15.22 -0.12
CA PRO A 383 -20.01 -16.10 1.05
C PRO A 383 -18.76 -16.01 1.93
N LYS A 384 -18.94 -16.37 3.20
CA LYS A 384 -17.82 -16.53 4.12
C LYS A 384 -16.82 -17.53 3.53
N THR A 385 -15.64 -17.02 3.19
CA THR A 385 -14.60 -17.80 2.53
C THR A 385 -13.29 -17.68 3.31
N ARG A 386 -12.75 -18.82 3.74
CA ARG A 386 -11.40 -18.88 4.24
C ARG A 386 -10.45 -19.18 3.09
N THR A 387 -9.49 -18.28 2.88
CA THR A 387 -8.41 -18.48 1.92
C THR A 387 -7.10 -18.69 2.67
N ASN A 388 -6.38 -19.78 2.38
CA ASN A 388 -5.03 -19.98 2.89
C ASN A 388 -4.07 -20.07 1.71
N SER A 389 -3.01 -19.28 1.77
CA SER A 389 -1.93 -19.25 0.78
C SER A 389 -0.60 -19.55 1.45
N TYR A 390 0.16 -20.47 0.87
CA TYR A 390 1.50 -20.87 1.31
C TYR A 390 2.45 -20.72 0.14
N ALA A 391 3.49 -19.92 0.29
CA ALA A 391 4.43 -19.68 -0.78
C ALA A 391 5.87 -19.87 -0.35
N ALA A 392 6.66 -20.48 -1.23
CA ALA A 392 8.10 -20.48 -1.17
C ALA A 392 8.66 -19.69 -2.35
N PHE A 393 9.71 -18.92 -2.12
CA PHE A 393 10.35 -18.14 -3.16
C PHE A 393 11.88 -18.12 -3.00
N ILE A 394 12.55 -17.89 -4.12
CA ILE A 394 14.00 -17.69 -4.20
C ILE A 394 14.30 -16.67 -5.28
N GLN A 395 15.25 -15.80 -5.04
CA GLN A 395 15.86 -14.92 -6.05
C GLN A 395 17.35 -14.95 -5.89
N GLU A 396 18.05 -15.21 -6.99
CA GLU A 396 19.50 -15.26 -7.08
C GLU A 396 20.03 -14.22 -8.04
N SER A 397 21.19 -13.64 -7.71
CA SER A 397 21.96 -12.74 -8.54
C SER A 397 23.36 -13.28 -8.75
N PHE A 398 23.89 -13.15 -9.96
CA PHE A 398 25.21 -13.65 -10.34
C PHE A 398 25.85 -12.78 -11.41
N ASN A 399 27.18 -12.65 -11.35
CA ASN A 399 27.93 -11.88 -12.33
C ASN A 399 28.22 -12.75 -13.57
N LEU A 400 27.87 -12.26 -14.75
CA LEU A 400 28.20 -12.81 -16.05
C LEU A 400 29.32 -11.96 -16.70
N GLY A 401 30.53 -12.09 -16.16
CA GLY A 401 31.66 -11.24 -16.56
C GLY A 401 31.72 -9.93 -15.76
N THR A 402 32.30 -8.87 -16.34
CA THR A 402 32.53 -7.58 -15.66
C THR A 402 31.37 -6.61 -15.75
N ASN A 403 30.53 -6.73 -16.79
CA ASN A 403 29.54 -5.70 -17.12
C ASN A 403 28.09 -6.23 -17.15
N HIS A 404 27.88 -7.51 -16.79
CA HIS A 404 26.58 -8.14 -16.79
C HIS A 404 26.24 -8.72 -15.43
N VAL A 405 25.05 -8.42 -14.94
CA VAL A 405 24.48 -9.01 -13.71
C VAL A 405 23.21 -9.76 -14.10
N GLY A 406 23.29 -11.08 -14.05
CA GLY A 406 22.14 -11.95 -14.25
C GLY A 406 21.34 -12.10 -12.96
N GLN A 407 20.02 -12.16 -13.06
CA GLN A 407 19.13 -12.53 -11.94
C GLN A 407 18.16 -13.62 -12.39
N PHE A 408 17.86 -14.51 -11.45
CA PHE A 408 16.84 -15.55 -11.60
C PHE A 408 15.91 -15.52 -10.39
N GLY A 409 14.61 -15.66 -10.62
CA GLY A 409 13.60 -15.72 -9.56
C GLY A 409 12.61 -16.85 -9.80
N LEU A 410 12.18 -17.50 -8.72
CA LEU A 410 11.15 -18.53 -8.70
C LEU A 410 10.25 -18.30 -7.49
N ARG A 411 8.92 -18.38 -7.70
CA ARG A 411 7.91 -18.49 -6.64
C ARG A 411 6.95 -19.61 -6.97
N ILE A 412 6.67 -20.43 -5.98
CA ILE A 412 5.62 -21.44 -6.00
C ILE A 412 4.68 -21.10 -4.85
N GLU A 413 3.39 -21.01 -5.14
CA GLU A 413 2.35 -20.69 -4.17
C GLU A 413 1.27 -21.78 -4.24
N HIS A 414 0.65 -22.10 -3.12
CA HIS A 414 -0.47 -23.03 -3.04
C HIS A 414 -1.60 -22.35 -2.28
N ASP A 415 -2.71 -22.12 -2.97
CA ASP A 415 -3.89 -21.43 -2.45
C ASP A 415 -5.03 -22.43 -2.30
N THR A 416 -5.70 -22.37 -1.16
CA THR A 416 -6.91 -23.15 -0.86
C THR A 416 -8.03 -22.23 -0.44
N TYR A 417 -9.23 -22.51 -0.91
CA TYR A 417 -10.46 -21.76 -0.64
C TYR A 417 -11.48 -22.71 -0.03
N ASP A 418 -11.92 -22.41 1.17
CA ASP A 418 -12.96 -23.13 1.92
C ASP A 418 -14.13 -22.15 2.09
N SER A 419 -15.23 -22.39 1.37
CA SER A 419 -16.41 -21.53 1.32
C SER A 419 -17.60 -22.19 1.98
N ASP A 420 -18.35 -21.44 2.78
CA ASP A 420 -19.59 -21.90 3.42
C ASP A 420 -20.73 -22.22 2.44
N LEU A 421 -20.56 -21.95 1.13
CA LEU A 421 -21.57 -22.29 0.12
C LEU A 421 -21.62 -23.79 -0.16
N ARG A 422 -22.84 -24.34 -0.03
CA ARG A 422 -23.11 -25.76 -0.37
C ARG A 422 -23.00 -26.11 -1.86
N VAL A 423 -22.96 -25.11 -2.76
CA VAL A 423 -23.08 -25.27 -4.20
C VAL A 423 -21.73 -25.20 -4.91
N ASN A 424 -20.73 -24.52 -4.35
CA ASN A 424 -19.38 -24.42 -4.91
C ASN A 424 -18.42 -25.17 -3.99
N PRO A 425 -17.83 -26.26 -4.48
CA PRO A 425 -16.85 -27.00 -3.70
C PRO A 425 -15.59 -26.16 -3.44
N ASP A 426 -14.88 -26.53 -2.39
CA ASP A 426 -13.55 -26.01 -2.09
C ASP A 426 -12.68 -26.02 -3.34
N GLN A 427 -11.93 -24.94 -3.53
CA GLN A 427 -11.03 -24.78 -4.66
C GLN A 427 -9.57 -24.78 -4.21
N SER A 428 -8.68 -25.20 -5.07
CA SER A 428 -7.25 -25.07 -4.84
C SER A 428 -6.50 -24.77 -6.13
N PHE A 429 -5.48 -23.93 -6.03
CA PHE A 429 -4.64 -23.53 -7.16
C PHE A 429 -3.17 -23.57 -6.75
N THR A 430 -2.29 -23.81 -7.71
CA THR A 430 -0.84 -23.79 -7.47
C THR A 430 -0.16 -22.94 -8.54
N PRO A 431 -0.22 -21.59 -8.43
CA PRO A 431 0.48 -20.72 -9.35
C PRO A 431 1.99 -20.81 -9.19
N VAL A 432 2.69 -20.79 -10.34
CA VAL A 432 4.15 -20.80 -10.45
C VAL A 432 4.60 -19.59 -11.25
N SER A 433 5.45 -18.76 -10.66
CA SER A 433 6.02 -17.59 -11.31
C SER A 433 7.53 -17.73 -11.44
N LEU A 434 8.04 -17.37 -12.61
CA LEU A 434 9.46 -17.45 -12.98
C LEU A 434 9.92 -16.12 -13.56
N SER A 435 11.15 -15.72 -13.30
CA SER A 435 11.77 -14.56 -13.91
C SER A 435 13.24 -14.79 -14.19
N VAL A 436 13.70 -14.21 -15.29
CA VAL A 436 15.13 -14.11 -15.63
C VAL A 436 15.37 -12.71 -16.14
N SER A 437 16.46 -12.08 -15.72
CA SER A 437 16.88 -10.78 -16.21
C SER A 437 18.39 -10.68 -16.31
N ASP A 438 18.82 -9.76 -17.16
CA ASP A 438 20.22 -9.36 -17.33
C ASP A 438 20.32 -7.83 -17.32
N LEU A 439 21.16 -7.30 -16.46
CA LEU A 439 21.55 -5.91 -16.44
C LEU A 439 22.93 -5.80 -17.10
N TRP A 440 22.97 -5.18 -18.28
CA TRP A 440 24.20 -4.84 -18.97
C TRP A 440 24.61 -3.41 -18.67
N THR A 441 25.68 -3.20 -17.94
CA THR A 441 26.29 -1.90 -17.69
C THR A 441 27.26 -1.58 -18.82
N ILE A 442 26.89 -0.60 -19.68
CA ILE A 442 27.71 -0.20 -20.84
C ILE A 442 28.83 0.75 -20.36
N ASP A 443 28.46 1.74 -19.55
CA ASP A 443 29.37 2.70 -18.91
C ASP A 443 28.73 3.20 -17.60
N GLU A 444 29.40 4.14 -16.89
CA GLU A 444 28.93 4.70 -15.61
C GLU A 444 27.57 5.42 -15.69
N LYS A 445 27.11 5.76 -16.92
CA LYS A 445 25.86 6.54 -17.14
C LYS A 445 24.80 5.77 -17.93
N LYS A 446 25.13 4.60 -18.45
CA LYS A 446 24.25 3.86 -19.35
C LYS A 446 24.21 2.38 -18.98
N SER A 447 23.01 1.87 -18.80
CA SER A 447 22.74 0.46 -18.66
C SER A 447 21.53 0.05 -19.47
N ILE A 448 21.46 -1.21 -19.83
CA ILE A 448 20.30 -1.85 -20.46
C ILE A 448 19.88 -3.00 -19.58
N ASN A 449 18.61 -3.01 -19.21
CA ASN A 449 18.01 -4.13 -18.49
C ASN A 449 17.06 -4.87 -19.43
N ILE A 450 17.22 -6.19 -19.52
CA ILE A 450 16.33 -7.07 -20.24
C ILE A 450 15.77 -8.09 -19.25
N ALA A 451 14.44 -8.17 -19.14
CA ALA A 451 13.78 -9.09 -18.25
C ALA A 451 12.65 -9.86 -18.93
N ILE A 452 12.56 -11.15 -18.64
CA ILE A 452 11.47 -12.02 -19.05
C ILE A 452 10.85 -12.61 -17.79
N THR A 453 9.55 -12.41 -17.62
CA THR A 453 8.81 -12.92 -16.47
C THR A 453 7.57 -13.66 -16.94
N ARG A 454 7.35 -14.85 -16.39
CA ARG A 454 6.09 -15.57 -16.46
C ARG A 454 5.45 -15.55 -15.09
N SER A 455 4.33 -14.85 -14.97
CA SER A 455 3.56 -14.77 -13.73
C SER A 455 2.25 -15.54 -13.85
N GLN A 456 1.88 -16.23 -12.78
CA GLN A 456 0.58 -16.85 -12.59
C GLN A 456 0.04 -16.41 -11.24
N ARG A 457 -1.27 -16.24 -11.12
CA ARG A 457 -1.98 -16.05 -9.86
C ARG A 457 -3.19 -16.96 -9.76
N ALA A 458 -3.59 -17.27 -8.55
CA ALA A 458 -4.92 -17.79 -8.27
C ALA A 458 -5.97 -16.68 -8.42
N PRO A 459 -7.23 -16.99 -8.74
CA PRO A 459 -8.32 -16.02 -8.63
C PRO A 459 -8.47 -15.58 -7.18
N ILE A 460 -8.96 -14.37 -6.93
CA ILE A 460 -9.36 -13.96 -5.59
C ILE A 460 -10.76 -14.52 -5.27
N ASN A 461 -11.16 -14.50 -3.99
CA ASN A 461 -12.43 -15.06 -3.55
C ASN A 461 -13.65 -14.42 -4.24
N THR A 462 -13.62 -13.12 -4.53
CA THR A 462 -14.68 -12.44 -5.28
C THR A 462 -14.76 -12.87 -6.75
N GLU A 463 -13.64 -13.19 -7.39
CA GLU A 463 -13.66 -13.78 -8.74
C GLU A 463 -14.22 -15.22 -8.78
N LEU A 464 -14.23 -15.92 -7.64
CA LEU A 464 -14.75 -17.29 -7.55
C LEU A 464 -16.21 -17.35 -7.11
N TYR A 465 -16.63 -16.46 -6.21
CA TYR A 465 -17.85 -16.66 -5.44
C TYR A 465 -18.79 -15.44 -5.39
N PHE A 466 -18.37 -14.27 -5.91
CA PHE A 466 -19.22 -13.08 -5.92
C PHE A 466 -20.43 -13.31 -6.84
N THR A 467 -21.61 -12.94 -6.35
CA THR A 467 -22.85 -12.99 -7.12
C THR A 467 -23.67 -11.75 -6.81
N GLY A 468 -24.03 -10.96 -7.81
CA GLY A 468 -24.85 -9.77 -7.64
C GLY A 468 -24.47 -8.63 -8.57
N ASP A 469 -25.15 -7.52 -8.39
CA ASP A 469 -24.86 -6.28 -9.07
C ASP A 469 -23.65 -5.61 -8.39
N HIS A 470 -22.83 -4.98 -9.20
CA HIS A 470 -21.67 -4.24 -8.72
C HIS A 470 -21.90 -2.74 -8.98
N GLU A 471 -22.05 -1.94 -7.94
CA GLU A 471 -22.43 -0.53 -8.04
C GLU A 471 -21.46 0.29 -8.88
N ALA A 472 -20.15 0.17 -8.61
CA ALA A 472 -19.14 0.94 -9.33
C ALA A 472 -19.09 0.66 -10.84
N THR A 473 -19.42 -0.55 -11.26
CA THR A 473 -19.35 -0.96 -12.67
C THR A 473 -20.71 -1.05 -13.33
N ALA A 474 -21.80 -1.03 -12.57
CA ALA A 474 -23.18 -1.28 -13.01
C ALA A 474 -23.28 -2.57 -13.86
N THR A 475 -22.58 -3.62 -13.46
CA THR A 475 -22.58 -4.92 -14.14
C THR A 475 -22.93 -6.02 -13.15
N TYR A 476 -23.80 -6.94 -13.57
CA TYR A 476 -24.03 -8.18 -12.84
C TYR A 476 -22.85 -9.13 -13.05
N GLN A 477 -22.25 -9.62 -11.97
CA GLN A 477 -21.14 -10.58 -11.97
C GLN A 477 -21.57 -11.94 -11.43
#